data_722ad7aaa9e4565148f24422b7fde456
#
_entry.id   722ad7aaa9e4565148f24422b7fde456
#
_cell.length_a   1.000
_cell.length_b   1.000
_cell.length_c   1.000
_cell.angle_alpha   90.00
_cell.angle_beta   90.00
_cell.angle_gamma   90.00
#
_symmetry.space_group_name_H-M   'P 1'
#
loop_
_entity.id
_entity.type
_entity.pdbx_description
1 polymer ?
#
loop_
_entity_poly.entity_id
_entity_poly.type
_entity_poly.pdbx_seq_one_letter_code
_entity_poly.pdbx_strand_id
1 'polypeptide(L)'
;MCLAYQSGRYSLPQGISQEQFSNASKLLRDRVGDISGDIVVQGSRAKGTAKPTSDIDIALRVSGDKFDSLINQYFKTRNAGSAKERTMLHAIETDKIQAGEAKLSGLRKELQEIFGMEVDISIIKQGGSFDNPSFISFE
;
A
#
# COMPACT_ATOMS: atom_id res chain seq x y z
N MET A 1 -10.51 22.29 -21.89
CA MET A 1 -9.80 21.79 -20.71
C MET A 1 -10.74 21.11 -19.75
N CYS A 2 -10.45 19.93 -19.40
CA CYS A 2 -11.31 19.18 -18.50
C CYS A 2 -10.83 19.34 -17.06
N LEU A 3 -11.44 20.26 -16.35
CA LEU A 3 -11.02 20.55 -14.97
C LEU A 3 -11.27 19.39 -14.02
N ALA A 4 -12.38 18.69 -14.18
CA ALA A 4 -12.68 17.54 -13.33
C ALA A 4 -11.64 16.43 -13.50
N TYR A 5 -11.27 16.17 -14.74
CA TYR A 5 -10.23 15.23 -15.05
C TYR A 5 -8.90 15.63 -14.42
N GLN A 6 -8.55 16.90 -14.57
CA GLN A 6 -7.31 17.42 -14.01
C GLN A 6 -7.32 17.39 -12.50
N SER A 7 -8.45 17.71 -11.88
CA SER A 7 -8.59 17.69 -10.44
C SER A 7 -8.30 16.30 -9.86
N GLY A 8 -8.88 15.26 -10.43
CA GLY A 8 -8.59 13.90 -9.99
C GLY A 8 -7.14 13.50 -10.21
N ARG A 9 -6.59 13.92 -11.34
CA ARG A 9 -5.23 13.61 -11.72
C ARG A 9 -4.18 14.29 -10.86
N TYR A 10 -4.46 15.52 -10.41
CA TYR A 10 -3.52 16.31 -9.64
C TYR A 10 -3.80 16.31 -8.14
N SER A 11 -4.68 15.45 -7.68
CA SER A 11 -4.92 15.31 -6.26
C SER A 11 -3.69 14.76 -5.57
N LEU A 12 -3.33 15.39 -4.46
CA LEU A 12 -2.23 14.94 -3.61
C LEU A 12 -2.81 14.47 -2.27
N PRO A 13 -2.18 13.47 -1.65
CA PRO A 13 -2.53 13.12 -0.28
C PRO A 13 -2.33 14.33 0.63
N GLN A 14 -3.17 14.45 1.64
CA GLN A 14 -3.10 15.55 2.58
C GLN A 14 -1.73 15.61 3.25
N GLY A 15 -1.12 16.80 3.23
CA GLY A 15 0.19 17.04 3.87
C GLY A 15 1.40 16.58 3.05
N ILE A 16 1.20 16.18 1.81
CA ILE A 16 2.25 15.66 0.93
C ILE A 16 2.47 16.63 -0.22
N SER A 17 3.73 17.02 -0.47
CA SER A 17 4.07 17.86 -1.59
C SER A 17 4.13 17.08 -2.90
N GLN A 18 4.06 17.79 -4.02
CA GLN A 18 4.20 17.18 -5.35
C GLN A 18 5.55 16.47 -5.48
N GLU A 19 6.61 17.08 -4.97
CA GLU A 19 7.96 16.51 -5.03
C GLU A 19 8.03 15.20 -4.25
N GLN A 20 7.51 15.19 -3.03
CA GLN A 20 7.46 13.97 -2.22
C GLN A 20 6.67 12.87 -2.92
N PHE A 21 5.53 13.22 -3.47
CA PHE A 21 4.66 12.27 -4.15
C PHE A 21 5.34 11.68 -5.38
N SER A 22 5.98 12.51 -6.18
CA SER A 22 6.70 12.07 -7.39
C SER A 22 7.88 11.16 -7.05
N ASN A 23 8.64 11.51 -6.03
CA ASN A 23 9.78 10.70 -5.59
C ASN A 23 9.33 9.35 -5.06
N ALA A 24 8.27 9.32 -4.27
CA ALA A 24 7.69 8.08 -3.77
C ALA A 24 7.14 7.22 -4.90
N SER A 25 6.49 7.84 -5.87
CA SER A 25 5.94 7.13 -7.03
C SER A 25 7.03 6.40 -7.82
N LYS A 26 8.15 7.06 -8.06
CA LYS A 26 9.28 6.44 -8.77
C LYS A 26 9.85 5.27 -7.98
N LEU A 27 10.04 5.46 -6.68
CA LEU A 27 10.58 4.41 -5.82
C LEU A 27 9.64 3.20 -5.78
N LEU A 28 8.35 3.44 -5.65
CA LEU A 28 7.35 2.36 -5.61
C LEU A 28 7.32 1.59 -6.91
N ARG A 29 7.29 2.27 -8.04
CA ARG A 29 7.29 1.59 -9.34
C ARG A 29 8.54 0.76 -9.55
N ASP A 30 9.69 1.26 -9.10
CA ASP A 30 10.95 0.54 -9.22
C ASP A 30 11.00 -0.70 -8.35
N ARG A 31 10.50 -0.62 -7.13
CA ARG A 31 10.63 -1.69 -6.14
C ARG A 31 9.50 -2.72 -6.20
N VAL A 32 8.27 -2.29 -6.45
CA VAL A 32 7.09 -3.16 -6.35
C VAL A 32 6.19 -3.13 -7.58
N GLY A 33 6.65 -2.54 -8.67
CA GLY A 33 5.88 -2.51 -9.91
C GLY A 33 5.56 -3.89 -10.47
N ASP A 34 6.39 -4.87 -10.17
CA ASP A 34 6.17 -6.27 -10.55
C ASP A 34 5.13 -6.96 -9.65
N ILE A 35 4.87 -6.43 -8.46
CA ILE A 35 3.82 -6.94 -7.58
C ILE A 35 2.47 -6.36 -7.99
N SER A 36 2.40 -5.05 -8.20
CA SER A 36 1.17 -4.38 -8.55
C SER A 36 1.44 -3.12 -9.37
N GLY A 37 0.63 -2.91 -10.38
CA GLY A 37 0.58 -1.63 -11.11
C GLY A 37 -0.46 -0.69 -10.55
N ASP A 38 -1.19 -1.08 -9.51
CA ASP A 38 -2.27 -0.30 -8.91
C ASP A 38 -1.89 0.05 -7.46
N ILE A 39 -1.09 1.09 -7.32
CA ILE A 39 -0.54 1.54 -6.04
C ILE A 39 -1.24 2.83 -5.64
N VAL A 40 -1.84 2.85 -4.46
CA VAL A 40 -2.66 3.97 -4.01
C VAL A 40 -2.32 4.40 -2.59
N VAL A 41 -2.61 5.67 -2.29
CA VAL A 41 -2.77 6.13 -0.91
C VAL A 41 -4.24 6.00 -0.56
N GLN A 42 -4.53 5.44 0.60
CA GLN A 42 -5.90 5.35 1.11
C GLN A 42 -5.95 5.89 2.55
N GLY A 43 -7.09 5.78 3.19
CA GLY A 43 -7.26 6.24 4.55
C GLY A 43 -7.39 7.75 4.66
N SER A 44 -7.06 8.30 5.83
CA SER A 44 -7.36 9.70 6.16
C SER A 44 -6.67 10.71 5.25
N ARG A 45 -5.45 10.43 4.81
CA ARG A 45 -4.73 11.37 3.93
C ARG A 45 -5.31 11.40 2.52
N ALA A 46 -5.91 10.31 2.07
CA ALA A 46 -6.63 10.31 0.79
C ALA A 46 -7.99 10.99 0.92
N LYS A 47 -8.62 10.89 2.08
CA LYS A 47 -9.92 11.50 2.35
C LYS A 47 -9.84 12.98 2.70
N GLY A 48 -8.67 13.47 3.06
CA GLY A 48 -8.52 14.85 3.52
C GLY A 48 -8.93 15.07 4.97
N THR A 49 -8.96 14.01 5.77
CA THR A 49 -9.38 14.06 7.18
C THR A 49 -8.24 13.74 8.13
N ALA A 50 -6.99 13.76 7.65
CA ALA A 50 -5.84 13.39 8.44
C ALA A 50 -5.50 14.43 9.50
N LYS A 51 -5.02 13.94 10.64
CA LYS A 51 -4.39 14.76 11.66
C LYS A 51 -2.88 14.86 11.34
N PRO A 52 -2.16 15.82 11.93
CA PRO A 52 -0.71 15.92 11.68
C PRO A 52 0.05 14.63 12.01
N THR A 53 -0.45 13.83 12.95
CA THR A 53 0.17 12.57 13.37
C THR A 53 -0.33 11.34 12.60
N SER A 54 -1.23 11.52 11.64
CA SER A 54 -1.75 10.40 10.86
C SER A 54 -0.68 9.80 9.96
N ASP A 55 -0.68 8.47 9.84
CA ASP A 55 0.21 7.76 8.92
C ASP A 55 -0.20 8.00 7.48
N ILE A 56 0.75 7.80 6.57
CA ILE A 56 0.43 7.64 5.16
C ILE A 56 0.16 6.16 4.94
N ASP A 57 -1.02 5.84 4.45
CA ASP A 57 -1.46 4.47 4.25
C ASP A 57 -1.37 4.13 2.75
N ILE A 58 -0.37 3.33 2.39
CA ILE A 58 -0.11 2.94 1.00
C ILE A 58 -0.56 1.50 0.81
N ALA A 59 -1.35 1.27 -0.23
CA ALA A 59 -1.83 -0.06 -0.57
C ALA A 59 -1.41 -0.46 -1.97
N LEU A 60 -0.86 -1.67 -2.07
CA LEU A 60 -0.59 -2.33 -3.35
C LEU A 60 -1.81 -3.21 -3.62
N ARG A 61 -2.67 -2.78 -4.54
CA ARG A 61 -3.91 -3.49 -4.86
C ARG A 61 -3.63 -4.59 -5.88
N VAL A 62 -4.01 -5.81 -5.56
CA VAL A 62 -3.77 -6.97 -6.44
C VAL A 62 -5.05 -7.77 -6.64
N SER A 63 -5.11 -8.53 -7.74
CA SER A 63 -6.23 -9.45 -7.97
C SER A 63 -6.25 -10.57 -6.94
N GLY A 64 -7.36 -11.28 -6.82
CA GLY A 64 -7.45 -12.43 -5.94
C GLY A 64 -6.43 -13.51 -6.28
N ASP A 65 -6.23 -13.78 -7.57
CA ASP A 65 -5.24 -14.77 -8.01
C ASP A 65 -3.83 -14.37 -7.63
N LYS A 66 -3.49 -13.11 -7.83
CA LYS A 66 -2.17 -12.59 -7.46
C LYS A 66 -1.98 -12.64 -5.95
N PHE A 67 -3.01 -12.30 -5.19
CA PHE A 67 -2.96 -12.35 -3.73
C PHE A 67 -2.65 -13.77 -3.24
N ASP A 68 -3.36 -14.76 -3.76
CA ASP A 68 -3.13 -16.16 -3.40
C ASP A 68 -1.72 -16.62 -3.76
N SER A 69 -1.23 -16.19 -4.92
CA SER A 69 0.14 -16.48 -5.35
C SER A 69 1.17 -15.89 -4.38
N LEU A 70 0.93 -14.67 -3.91
CA LEU A 70 1.83 -14.00 -2.96
C LEU A 70 1.77 -14.66 -1.58
N ILE A 71 0.61 -15.10 -1.13
CA ILE A 71 0.49 -15.88 0.10
C ILE A 71 1.38 -17.12 0.03
N ASN A 72 1.30 -17.86 -1.06
CA ASN A 72 2.13 -19.05 -1.25
C ASN A 72 3.63 -18.70 -1.29
N GLN A 73 3.97 -17.60 -1.92
CA GLN A 73 5.37 -17.17 -2.04
C GLN A 73 5.97 -16.77 -0.69
N TYR A 74 5.25 -15.97 0.07
CA TYR A 74 5.78 -15.41 1.33
C TYR A 74 5.71 -16.39 2.50
N PHE A 75 4.80 -17.34 2.46
CA PHE A 75 4.57 -18.28 3.56
C PHE A 75 4.85 -19.74 3.23
N LYS A 76 5.59 -20.00 2.17
CA LYS A 76 5.80 -21.38 1.67
C LYS A 76 6.56 -22.29 2.67
N THR A 77 7.35 -21.73 3.54
CA THR A 77 8.18 -22.53 4.49
C THR A 77 7.64 -22.48 5.91
N ARG A 78 6.33 -22.41 6.05
CA ARG A 78 5.68 -22.40 7.36
C ARG A 78 5.58 -23.80 7.93
N ASN A 79 5.63 -23.89 9.28
CA ASN A 79 5.37 -25.12 10.01
C ASN A 79 3.95 -25.06 10.62
N ALA A 80 3.30 -26.20 10.72
CA ALA A 80 1.97 -26.30 11.32
C ALA A 80 2.03 -25.79 12.77
N GLY A 81 1.08 -24.93 13.16
CA GLY A 81 0.99 -24.35 14.50
C GLY A 81 2.00 -23.26 14.81
N SER A 82 2.84 -22.90 13.84
CA SER A 82 3.85 -21.85 14.04
C SER A 82 3.26 -20.45 14.02
N ALA A 83 4.02 -19.47 14.52
CA ALA A 83 3.65 -18.07 14.42
C ALA A 83 3.50 -17.64 12.97
N LYS A 84 4.35 -18.17 12.09
CA LYS A 84 4.29 -17.85 10.64
C LYS A 84 3.00 -18.37 10.02
N GLU A 85 2.54 -19.55 10.41
CA GLU A 85 1.27 -20.07 9.93
C GLU A 85 0.11 -19.21 10.42
N ARG A 86 0.11 -18.79 11.69
CA ARG A 86 -0.92 -17.92 12.23
C ARG A 86 -0.97 -16.58 11.49
N THR A 87 0.19 -16.03 11.17
CA THR A 87 0.28 -14.79 10.39
C THR A 87 -0.30 -14.99 9.00
N MET A 88 0.01 -16.12 8.36
CA MET A 88 -0.54 -16.45 7.05
C MET A 88 -2.06 -16.54 7.08
N LEU A 89 -2.60 -17.26 8.07
CA LEU A 89 -4.06 -17.43 8.20
C LEU A 89 -4.74 -16.08 8.45
N HIS A 90 -4.12 -15.21 9.23
CA HIS A 90 -4.62 -13.86 9.45
C HIS A 90 -4.63 -13.04 8.16
N ALA A 91 -3.57 -13.14 7.35
CA ALA A 91 -3.49 -12.46 6.06
C ALA A 91 -4.60 -12.94 5.11
N ILE A 92 -4.85 -14.23 5.07
CA ILE A 92 -5.91 -14.82 4.24
C ILE A 92 -7.28 -14.33 4.72
N GLU A 93 -7.51 -14.34 6.03
CA GLU A 93 -8.77 -13.93 6.62
C GLU A 93 -9.06 -12.44 6.36
N THR A 94 -8.05 -11.60 6.43
CA THR A 94 -8.20 -10.15 6.29
C THR A 94 -8.01 -9.65 4.86
N ASP A 95 -7.56 -10.49 3.93
CA ASP A 95 -7.22 -10.11 2.56
C ASP A 95 -6.12 -9.04 2.50
N LYS A 96 -5.19 -9.09 3.45
CA LYS A 96 -4.14 -8.09 3.59
C LYS A 96 -2.83 -8.74 4.03
N ILE A 97 -1.74 -8.43 3.31
CA ILE A 97 -0.39 -8.84 3.68
C ILE A 97 0.37 -7.62 4.16
N GLN A 98 0.90 -7.68 5.38
CA GLN A 98 1.65 -6.59 5.99
C GLN A 98 3.04 -6.45 5.37
N ALA A 99 3.63 -5.27 5.50
CA ALA A 99 4.95 -4.98 4.94
C ALA A 99 6.02 -5.98 5.42
N GLY A 100 5.99 -6.36 6.68
CA GLY A 100 6.97 -7.30 7.24
C GLY A 100 6.91 -8.65 6.59
N GLU A 101 5.71 -9.20 6.38
CA GLU A 101 5.54 -10.50 5.73
C GLU A 101 5.94 -10.46 4.25
N ALA A 102 5.72 -9.34 3.59
CA ALA A 102 6.05 -9.15 2.18
C ALA A 102 7.50 -8.71 1.97
N LYS A 103 8.28 -8.60 3.03
CA LYS A 103 9.67 -8.15 3.00
C LYS A 103 9.83 -6.74 2.45
N LEU A 104 8.89 -5.88 2.79
CA LEU A 104 8.85 -4.48 2.34
C LEU A 104 9.25 -3.48 3.43
N SER A 105 9.81 -3.97 4.55
CA SER A 105 10.20 -3.09 5.66
C SER A 105 11.26 -2.07 5.26
N GLY A 106 12.21 -2.46 4.41
CA GLY A 106 13.23 -1.55 3.89
C GLY A 106 12.62 -0.45 3.03
N LEU A 107 11.72 -0.82 2.14
CA LEU A 107 10.99 0.13 1.31
C LEU A 107 10.16 1.09 2.18
N ARG A 108 9.49 0.58 3.19
CA ARG A 108 8.72 1.41 4.12
C ARG A 108 9.59 2.47 4.77
N LYS A 109 10.79 2.10 5.20
CA LYS A 109 11.74 3.04 5.82
C LYS A 109 12.16 4.12 4.84
N GLU A 110 12.46 3.75 3.59
CA GLU A 110 12.82 4.72 2.56
C GLU A 110 11.67 5.69 2.28
N LEU A 111 10.45 5.19 2.26
CA LEU A 111 9.27 6.04 2.08
C LEU A 111 9.07 6.98 3.28
N GLN A 112 9.33 6.52 4.49
CA GLN A 112 9.27 7.37 5.67
C GLN A 112 10.28 8.53 5.60
N GLU A 113 11.44 8.29 5.02
CA GLU A 113 12.42 9.35 4.80
C GLU A 113 11.94 10.37 3.77
N ILE A 114 11.32 9.90 2.69
CA ILE A 114 10.79 10.77 1.65
C ILE A 114 9.67 11.66 2.21
N PHE A 115 8.75 11.08 2.95
CA PHE A 115 7.59 11.80 3.45
C PHE A 115 7.82 12.53 4.78
N GLY A 116 8.84 12.13 5.53
CA GLY A 116 9.10 12.72 6.84
C GLY A 116 8.05 12.36 7.88
N MET A 117 7.35 11.23 7.72
CA MET A 117 6.31 10.78 8.63
C MET A 117 6.15 9.26 8.55
N GLU A 118 5.38 8.70 9.47
CA GLU A 118 5.13 7.27 9.49
C GLU A 118 4.40 6.82 8.24
N VAL A 119 4.80 5.67 7.71
CA VAL A 119 4.21 5.07 6.51
C VAL A 119 3.77 3.66 6.86
N ASP A 120 2.55 3.32 6.46
CA ASP A 120 2.06 1.95 6.46
C ASP A 120 1.96 1.50 5.00
N ILE A 121 2.53 0.34 4.68
CA ILE A 121 2.44 -0.22 3.34
C ILE A 121 1.99 -1.67 3.44
N SER A 122 1.03 -2.04 2.63
CA SER A 122 0.47 -3.39 2.63
C SER A 122 0.05 -3.79 1.23
N ILE A 123 -0.07 -5.10 1.03
CA ILE A 123 -0.65 -5.66 -0.19
C ILE A 123 -2.09 -6.03 0.15
N ILE A 124 -3.04 -5.54 -0.61
CA ILE A 124 -4.45 -5.81 -0.36
C ILE A 124 -5.10 -6.44 -1.58
N LYS A 125 -6.06 -7.33 -1.30
CA LYS A 125 -6.85 -7.97 -2.34
C LYS A 125 -7.96 -7.03 -2.79
N GLN A 126 -8.06 -6.81 -4.09
CA GLN A 126 -9.15 -6.01 -4.66
C GLN A 126 -10.49 -6.62 -4.28
N GLY A 127 -11.39 -5.78 -3.79
CA GLY A 127 -12.70 -6.20 -3.30
C GLY A 127 -12.70 -6.77 -1.87
N GLY A 128 -11.54 -6.84 -1.22
CA GLY A 128 -11.44 -7.32 0.15
C GLY A 128 -11.78 -6.25 1.18
N SER A 129 -11.68 -6.63 2.45
CA SER A 129 -12.10 -5.78 3.58
C SER A 129 -11.35 -4.46 3.68
N PHE A 130 -10.10 -4.43 3.23
CA PHE A 130 -9.27 -3.23 3.31
C PHE A 130 -9.24 -2.43 2.02
N ASP A 131 -9.98 -2.86 1.00
CA ASP A 131 -10.05 -2.17 -0.29
C ASP A 131 -11.15 -1.12 -0.26
N ASN A 132 -10.92 -0.05 0.47
CA ASN A 132 -11.92 0.98 0.73
C ASN A 132 -11.50 2.32 0.13
N PRO A 133 -12.32 2.91 -0.76
CA PRO A 133 -12.06 4.27 -1.22
C PRO A 133 -12.21 5.25 -0.03
N SER A 134 -11.62 6.46 -0.06
CA SER A 134 -11.05 7.06 -1.27
C SER A 134 -9.63 6.60 -1.54
N PHE A 135 -9.28 6.64 -2.82
CA PHE A 135 -7.92 6.32 -3.26
C PHE A 135 -7.30 7.49 -4.01
N ILE A 136 -6.00 7.70 -3.80
CA ILE A 136 -5.19 8.59 -4.63
C ILE A 136 -4.11 7.74 -5.25
N SER A 137 -4.13 7.58 -6.57
CA SER A 137 -3.17 6.71 -7.26
C SER A 137 -1.81 7.37 -7.39
N PHE A 138 -0.76 6.60 -7.16
CA PHE A 138 0.59 7.00 -7.53
C PHE A 138 0.73 6.89 -9.06
N GLU A 139 1.45 7.82 -9.61
CA GLU A 139 1.62 7.89 -11.07
C GLU A 139 2.74 6.99 -11.57
#